data_b42d82472c8e8ffafa6c53f3d3209e07
#
_entry.id   b42d82472c8e8ffafa6c53f3d3209e07
#
_cell.length_a   1.000
_cell.length_b   1.000
_cell.length_c   1.000
_cell.angle_alpha   90.00
_cell.angle_beta   90.00
_cell.angle_gamma   90.00
#
_symmetry.space_group_name_H-M   'P 1'
#
loop_
_entity.id
_entity.type
_entity.pdbx_description
1 polymer ?
#
loop_
_entity_poly.entity_id
_entity_poly.type
_entity_poly.pdbx_seq_one_letter_code
_entity_poly.pdbx_strand_id
1 'polypeptide(L)'
;MKRSTVNEILKDGDAFIRSFGYIMPPFAYWTPEELKRRVAEDSPMVRDHALGWDITDYGQGKYDDMGLFLFTVRNGTNDNIPQGKGMLYAEKIMISGEDQLSPMHRHNLKTEDIINRGGGTLVLELFKAKADGSVDENAEVRVLTDGRARVMEAGGLLKLKPGESVTLETDTWHAFWGEGGRVLIGEVSNVNDDRTDNVFREPIGRFSEIEEDADPVHLLVSDYDKWLG
;
A
#
# COMPACT_ATOMS: atom_id res chain seq x y z
N MET A 1 -14.72 2.35 10.26
CA MET A 1 -14.01 3.64 10.58
C MET A 1 -14.94 4.80 10.27
N LYS A 2 -14.91 5.92 11.04
CA LYS A 2 -15.70 7.11 10.74
C LYS A 2 -15.05 7.97 9.67
N ARG A 3 -15.85 8.63 8.82
CA ARG A 3 -15.32 9.57 7.80
C ARG A 3 -14.55 10.73 8.41
N SER A 4 -15.01 11.28 9.53
CA SER A 4 -14.29 12.30 10.26
C SER A 4 -12.88 11.86 10.65
N THR A 5 -12.72 10.62 11.11
CA THR A 5 -11.41 10.02 11.43
C THR A 5 -10.56 9.85 10.16
N VAL A 6 -11.15 9.40 9.05
CA VAL A 6 -10.46 9.32 7.75
C VAL A 6 -9.91 10.68 7.33
N ASN A 7 -10.71 11.74 7.46
CA ASN A 7 -10.29 13.11 7.13
C ASN A 7 -9.09 13.58 7.99
N GLU A 8 -9.08 13.24 9.27
CA GLU A 8 -7.96 13.56 10.18
C GLU A 8 -6.70 12.79 9.81
N ILE A 9 -6.82 11.48 9.52
CA ILE A 9 -5.71 10.64 9.06
C ILE A 9 -5.13 11.15 7.75
N LEU A 10 -5.98 11.55 6.78
CA LEU A 10 -5.53 12.13 5.50
C LEU A 10 -4.71 13.40 5.72
N LYS A 11 -5.20 14.31 6.56
CA LYS A 11 -4.51 15.57 6.86
C LYS A 11 -3.16 15.35 7.54
N ASP A 12 -3.11 14.45 8.52
CA ASP A 12 -1.88 14.12 9.25
C ASP A 12 -0.88 13.38 8.34
N GLY A 13 -1.36 12.42 7.54
CA GLY A 13 -0.53 11.68 6.60
C GLY A 13 0.08 12.56 5.51
N ASP A 14 -0.70 13.47 4.90
CA ASP A 14 -0.18 14.45 3.94
C ASP A 14 0.91 15.34 4.57
N ALA A 15 0.69 15.83 5.80
CA ALA A 15 1.68 16.62 6.51
C ALA A 15 2.97 15.83 6.78
N PHE A 16 2.86 14.55 7.14
CA PHE A 16 4.01 13.67 7.33
C PHE A 16 4.79 13.43 6.03
N ILE A 17 4.11 13.11 4.92
CA ILE A 17 4.73 12.95 3.59
C ILE A 17 5.50 14.21 3.19
N ARG A 18 4.89 15.38 3.33
CA ARG A 18 5.52 16.67 3.00
C ARG A 18 6.73 16.98 3.86
N SER A 19 6.77 16.53 5.11
CA SER A 19 7.91 16.75 6.00
C SER A 19 9.21 16.12 5.48
N PHE A 20 9.11 15.13 4.58
CA PHE A 20 10.23 14.53 3.86
C PHE A 20 10.53 15.19 2.49
N GLY A 21 9.87 16.30 2.18
CA GLY A 21 10.05 17.00 0.91
C GLY A 21 9.37 16.32 -0.30
N TYR A 22 8.53 15.30 -0.07
CA TYR A 22 7.80 14.68 -1.17
C TYR A 22 6.62 15.56 -1.60
N ILE A 23 6.54 15.81 -2.90
CA ILE A 23 5.47 16.64 -3.49
C ILE A 23 4.47 15.73 -4.17
N MET A 24 3.24 15.75 -3.66
CA MET A 24 2.14 14.95 -4.20
C MET A 24 1.65 15.51 -5.55
N PRO A 25 1.17 14.65 -6.46
CA PRO A 25 0.57 15.11 -7.71
C PRO A 25 -0.69 15.92 -7.46
N PRO A 26 -1.09 16.83 -8.40
CA PRO A 26 -2.24 17.72 -8.21
C PRO A 26 -3.55 17.02 -7.86
N PHE A 27 -3.80 15.83 -8.41
CA PHE A 27 -5.05 15.09 -8.15
C PHE A 27 -5.18 14.61 -6.70
N ALA A 28 -4.10 14.58 -5.92
CA ALA A 28 -4.15 14.28 -4.50
C ALA A 28 -5.01 15.29 -3.72
N TYR A 29 -5.15 16.51 -4.25
CA TYR A 29 -5.82 17.62 -3.57
C TYR A 29 -7.16 18.01 -4.19
N TRP A 30 -7.64 17.24 -5.17
CA TRP A 30 -8.97 17.50 -5.72
C TRP A 30 -10.06 17.22 -4.69
N THR A 31 -11.03 18.13 -4.58
CA THR A 31 -12.24 17.87 -3.79
C THR A 31 -13.06 16.76 -4.45
N PRO A 32 -14.01 16.14 -3.73
CA PRO A 32 -14.91 15.15 -4.35
C PRO A 32 -15.59 15.62 -5.62
N GLU A 33 -16.06 16.89 -5.65
CA GLU A 33 -16.72 17.50 -6.80
C GLU A 33 -15.72 17.71 -7.95
N GLU A 34 -14.53 18.20 -7.65
CA GLU A 34 -13.49 18.39 -8.66
C GLU A 34 -13.05 17.07 -9.25
N LEU A 35 -12.81 16.06 -8.40
CA LEU A 35 -12.43 14.73 -8.86
C LEU A 35 -13.50 14.13 -9.77
N LYS A 36 -14.78 14.20 -9.37
CA LYS A 36 -15.91 13.72 -10.19
C LYS A 36 -15.95 14.40 -11.54
N ARG A 37 -15.80 15.72 -11.56
CA ARG A 37 -15.78 16.51 -12.80
C ARG A 37 -14.59 16.12 -13.69
N ARG A 38 -13.36 16.06 -13.11
CA ARG A 38 -12.15 15.73 -13.85
C ARG A 38 -12.17 14.33 -14.43
N VAL A 39 -12.63 13.34 -13.66
CA VAL A 39 -12.76 11.96 -14.15
C VAL A 39 -13.70 11.88 -15.34
N ALA A 40 -14.78 12.66 -15.34
CA ALA A 40 -15.74 12.70 -16.45
C ALA A 40 -15.21 13.45 -17.69
N GLU A 41 -14.40 14.49 -17.50
CA GLU A 41 -13.99 15.41 -18.59
C GLU A 41 -12.65 15.02 -19.23
N ASP A 42 -11.58 14.87 -18.41
CA ASP A 42 -10.21 14.80 -18.93
C ASP A 42 -9.27 13.84 -18.19
N SER A 43 -9.67 13.26 -17.06
CA SER A 43 -8.79 12.48 -16.20
C SER A 43 -9.38 11.11 -15.79
N PRO A 44 -9.98 10.32 -16.72
CA PRO A 44 -10.62 9.04 -16.38
C PRO A 44 -9.64 8.04 -15.77
N MET A 45 -8.35 8.14 -16.10
CA MET A 45 -7.31 7.23 -15.58
C MET A 45 -7.17 7.28 -14.06
N VAL A 46 -7.56 8.37 -13.40
CA VAL A 46 -7.51 8.44 -11.93
C VAL A 46 -8.42 7.36 -11.33
N ARG A 47 -9.64 7.21 -11.87
CA ARG A 47 -10.56 6.14 -11.46
C ARG A 47 -10.14 4.78 -12.02
N ASP A 48 -9.88 4.69 -13.32
CA ASP A 48 -9.70 3.44 -14.05
C ASP A 48 -8.42 2.70 -13.62
N HIS A 49 -7.41 3.43 -13.13
CA HIS A 49 -6.16 2.89 -12.62
C HIS A 49 -6.06 2.92 -11.09
N ALA A 50 -7.17 3.24 -10.40
CA ALA A 50 -7.25 3.31 -8.95
C ALA A 50 -6.15 4.21 -8.34
N LEU A 51 -5.94 5.40 -8.92
CA LEU A 51 -4.98 6.38 -8.40
C LEU A 51 -5.60 7.19 -7.27
N GLY A 52 -4.84 7.52 -6.24
CA GLY A 52 -5.33 8.36 -5.15
C GLY A 52 -5.09 7.79 -3.76
N TRP A 53 -5.77 8.41 -2.79
CA TRP A 53 -5.71 8.07 -1.37
C TRP A 53 -6.40 6.75 -1.06
N ASP A 54 -5.85 5.98 -0.13
CA ASP A 54 -6.53 4.88 0.51
C ASP A 54 -6.09 4.75 1.97
N ILE A 55 -7.01 4.37 2.84
CA ILE A 55 -6.79 4.14 4.26
C ILE A 55 -7.52 2.86 4.62
N THR A 56 -6.79 1.91 5.17
CA THR A 56 -7.38 0.64 5.55
C THR A 56 -7.07 0.28 7.00
N ASP A 57 -8.06 -0.25 7.69
CA ASP A 57 -7.95 -1.00 8.94
C ASP A 57 -8.24 -2.48 8.71
N TYR A 58 -8.20 -2.90 7.43
CA TYR A 58 -8.49 -4.28 6.99
C TYR A 58 -9.85 -4.81 7.46
N GLY A 59 -10.82 -3.91 7.70
CA GLY A 59 -12.14 -4.24 8.22
C GLY A 59 -12.15 -4.62 9.71
N GLN A 60 -11.05 -4.37 10.44
CA GLN A 60 -10.91 -4.77 11.84
C GLN A 60 -11.33 -3.69 12.84
N GLY A 61 -11.56 -2.46 12.40
CA GLY A 61 -11.97 -1.34 13.27
C GLY A 61 -10.88 -0.85 14.24
N LYS A 62 -9.59 -1.17 13.97
CA LYS A 62 -8.44 -0.88 14.84
C LYS A 62 -7.27 -0.32 14.04
N TYR A 63 -7.49 0.81 13.37
CA TYR A 63 -6.51 1.41 12.47
C TYR A 63 -5.14 1.60 13.10
N ASP A 64 -5.07 2.05 14.36
CA ASP A 64 -3.79 2.31 15.03
C ASP A 64 -2.99 1.05 15.34
N ASP A 65 -3.67 -0.08 15.57
CA ASP A 65 -3.01 -1.37 15.84
C ASP A 65 -2.73 -2.13 14.53
N MET A 66 -3.71 -2.11 13.60
CA MET A 66 -3.64 -2.79 12.32
C MET A 66 -4.21 -1.89 11.23
N GLY A 67 -3.34 -1.36 10.40
CA GLY A 67 -3.76 -0.39 9.40
C GLY A 67 -2.64 0.00 8.44
N LEU A 68 -3.04 0.67 7.38
CA LEU A 68 -2.12 1.22 6.40
C LEU A 68 -2.71 2.48 5.80
N PHE A 69 -1.90 3.52 5.70
CA PHE A 69 -2.15 4.70 4.91
C PHE A 69 -1.38 4.62 3.61
N LEU A 70 -2.02 4.87 2.48
CA LEU A 70 -1.32 4.88 1.21
C LEU A 70 -1.90 5.88 0.21
N PHE A 71 -1.06 6.24 -0.77
CA PHE A 71 -1.45 6.99 -1.95
C PHE A 71 -0.85 6.32 -3.19
N THR A 72 -1.71 5.91 -4.12
CA THR A 72 -1.27 5.40 -5.41
C THR A 72 -0.97 6.58 -6.35
N VAL A 73 0.31 6.80 -6.59
CA VAL A 73 0.83 7.92 -7.40
C VAL A 73 0.60 7.66 -8.89
N ARG A 74 0.86 6.43 -9.30
CA ARG A 74 0.67 5.93 -10.67
C ARG A 74 0.47 4.43 -10.68
N ASN A 75 -0.26 3.94 -11.67
CA ASN A 75 -0.52 2.53 -11.85
C ASN A 75 -0.92 2.25 -13.31
N GLY A 76 -0.63 1.04 -13.78
CA GLY A 76 -1.07 0.52 -15.06
C GLY A 76 -2.35 -0.31 -14.96
N THR A 77 -2.58 -1.11 -15.99
CA THR A 77 -3.62 -2.14 -16.00
C THR A 77 -3.02 -3.49 -16.42
N ASN A 78 -3.55 -4.56 -15.86
CA ASN A 78 -3.08 -5.93 -16.19
C ASN A 78 -3.23 -6.25 -17.68
N ASP A 79 -4.21 -5.67 -18.38
CA ASP A 79 -4.44 -5.85 -19.81
C ASP A 79 -3.28 -5.35 -20.69
N ASN A 80 -2.49 -4.40 -20.19
CA ASN A 80 -1.35 -3.84 -20.91
C ASN A 80 -0.09 -4.71 -20.81
N ILE A 81 0.03 -5.56 -19.79
CA ILE A 81 1.21 -6.38 -19.52
C ILE A 81 1.56 -7.30 -20.70
N PRO A 82 0.62 -8.11 -21.26
CA PRO A 82 0.91 -9.01 -22.38
C PRO A 82 1.33 -8.25 -23.65
N GLN A 83 0.90 -6.99 -23.78
CA GLN A 83 1.16 -6.15 -24.94
C GLN A 83 2.51 -5.40 -24.84
N GLY A 84 3.09 -5.32 -23.63
CA GLY A 84 4.28 -4.52 -23.36
C GLY A 84 4.11 -3.03 -23.64
N LYS A 85 2.88 -2.51 -23.50
CA LYS A 85 2.52 -1.13 -23.85
C LYS A 85 1.85 -0.41 -22.69
N GLY A 86 2.00 0.90 -22.67
CA GLY A 86 1.48 1.75 -21.61
C GLY A 86 2.27 1.63 -20.31
N MET A 87 1.63 1.91 -19.19
CA MET A 87 2.23 1.83 -17.87
C MET A 87 2.18 0.38 -17.37
N LEU A 88 3.35 -0.23 -17.15
CA LEU A 88 3.49 -1.62 -16.72
C LEU A 88 3.95 -1.73 -15.27
N TYR A 89 3.89 -0.65 -14.54
CA TYR A 89 4.39 -0.49 -13.17
C TYR A 89 3.43 0.34 -12.34
N ALA A 90 3.60 0.28 -11.03
CA ALA A 90 2.92 1.13 -10.06
C ALA A 90 3.94 1.81 -9.14
N GLU A 91 3.56 2.95 -8.60
CA GLU A 91 4.25 3.65 -7.53
C GLU A 91 3.24 4.05 -6.47
N LYS A 92 3.55 3.72 -5.22
CA LYS A 92 2.78 4.14 -4.05
C LYS A 92 3.68 4.81 -3.02
N ILE A 93 3.10 5.74 -2.30
CA ILE A 93 3.63 6.29 -1.06
C ILE A 93 2.74 5.78 0.07
N MET A 94 3.36 5.21 1.10
CA MET A 94 2.64 4.63 2.23
C MET A 94 3.21 5.16 3.55
N ILE A 95 2.40 5.06 4.60
CA ILE A 95 2.85 5.33 5.97
C ILE A 95 2.43 4.14 6.83
N SER A 96 3.40 3.58 7.53
CA SER A 96 3.17 2.63 8.63
C SER A 96 3.46 3.33 9.95
N GLY A 97 2.54 3.27 10.89
CA GLY A 97 2.69 3.80 12.24
C GLY A 97 3.71 2.97 13.05
N GLU A 98 4.08 3.50 14.23
CA GLU A 98 4.85 2.72 15.21
C GLU A 98 4.00 1.54 15.67
N ASP A 99 4.55 0.33 15.55
CA ASP A 99 3.89 -0.95 15.87
C ASP A 99 2.55 -1.19 15.14
N GLN A 100 2.20 -0.35 14.14
CA GLN A 100 1.00 -0.51 13.33
C GLN A 100 1.21 -1.60 12.28
N LEU A 101 0.54 -2.73 12.46
CA LEU A 101 0.72 -3.92 11.63
C LEU A 101 0.02 -3.77 10.27
N SER A 102 0.77 -3.92 9.19
CA SER A 102 0.23 -4.37 7.90
C SER A 102 0.27 -5.91 7.91
N PRO A 103 -0.90 -6.59 7.88
CA PRO A 103 -0.98 -8.02 8.20
C PRO A 103 -0.32 -8.90 7.15
N MET A 104 0.03 -10.12 7.55
CA MET A 104 0.72 -11.12 6.73
C MET A 104 -0.06 -11.40 5.44
N HIS A 105 0.56 -11.09 4.31
CA HIS A 105 0.00 -11.28 2.98
C HIS A 105 1.10 -11.59 1.96
N ARG A 106 0.69 -11.99 0.78
CA ARG A 106 1.50 -12.11 -0.43
C ARG A 106 0.69 -11.69 -1.65
N HIS A 107 1.36 -11.56 -2.76
CA HIS A 107 0.72 -11.27 -4.05
C HIS A 107 0.76 -12.49 -4.96
N ASN A 108 -0.26 -12.62 -5.82
CA ASN A 108 -0.28 -13.68 -6.83
C ASN A 108 0.55 -13.32 -8.07
N LEU A 109 0.55 -12.04 -8.45
CA LEU A 109 1.16 -11.54 -9.69
C LEU A 109 2.20 -10.45 -9.43
N LYS A 110 2.01 -9.65 -8.37
CA LYS A 110 2.83 -8.47 -8.12
C LYS A 110 4.17 -8.84 -7.49
N THR A 111 5.26 -8.41 -8.12
CA THR A 111 6.58 -8.24 -7.50
C THR A 111 6.75 -6.76 -7.15
N GLU A 112 7.24 -6.48 -5.96
CA GLU A 112 7.37 -5.11 -5.46
C GLU A 112 8.69 -4.87 -4.74
N ASP A 113 9.19 -3.65 -4.85
CA ASP A 113 10.21 -3.12 -3.97
C ASP A 113 9.57 -2.28 -2.86
N ILE A 114 9.84 -2.64 -1.61
CA ILE A 114 9.46 -1.86 -0.44
C ILE A 114 10.68 -1.10 0.06
N ILE A 115 10.57 0.23 0.10
CA ILE A 115 11.69 1.14 0.32
C ILE A 115 11.40 2.00 1.54
N ASN A 116 12.25 1.98 2.56
CA ASN A 116 12.16 2.95 3.65
C ASN A 116 12.64 4.34 3.16
N ARG A 117 11.71 5.27 3.00
CA ARG A 117 12.00 6.65 2.54
C ARG A 117 12.33 7.60 3.67
N GLY A 118 12.11 7.21 4.93
CA GLY A 118 12.47 8.01 6.10
C GLY A 118 11.58 7.75 7.32
N GLY A 119 11.97 8.33 8.43
CA GLY A 119 11.32 8.11 9.72
C GLY A 119 11.99 7.02 10.53
N GLY A 120 11.20 6.14 11.15
CA GLY A 120 11.68 5.00 11.92
C GLY A 120 12.32 3.89 11.08
N THR A 121 12.52 2.75 11.70
CA THR A 121 12.96 1.53 11.02
C THR A 121 11.73 0.78 10.50
N LEU A 122 11.74 0.38 9.23
CA LEU A 122 10.71 -0.52 8.69
C LEU A 122 11.10 -1.96 9.01
N VAL A 123 10.23 -2.67 9.72
CA VAL A 123 10.41 -4.08 10.05
C VAL A 123 9.49 -4.92 9.18
N LEU A 124 10.04 -5.96 8.55
CA LEU A 124 9.26 -6.94 7.79
C LEU A 124 9.48 -8.33 8.39
N GLU A 125 8.38 -9.06 8.66
CA GLU A 125 8.41 -10.49 8.98
C GLU A 125 8.15 -11.28 7.68
N LEU A 126 9.02 -12.26 7.39
CA LEU A 126 9.04 -12.91 6.08
C LEU A 126 8.93 -14.42 6.18
N PHE A 127 8.14 -15.01 5.28
CA PHE A 127 8.07 -16.46 5.08
C PHE A 127 8.08 -16.79 3.58
N LYS A 128 8.54 -17.99 3.25
CA LYS A 128 8.41 -18.57 1.92
C LYS A 128 7.00 -19.15 1.72
N ALA A 129 6.46 -19.07 0.52
CA ALA A 129 5.26 -19.80 0.15
C ALA A 129 5.60 -21.24 -0.27
N LYS A 130 4.74 -22.18 0.14
CA LYS A 130 4.75 -23.56 -0.41
C LYS A 130 4.18 -23.57 -1.83
N ALA A 131 4.28 -24.73 -2.49
CA ALA A 131 3.73 -24.92 -3.84
C ALA A 131 2.20 -24.69 -3.94
N ASP A 132 1.47 -24.91 -2.85
CA ASP A 132 0.03 -24.64 -2.75
C ASP A 132 -0.28 -23.18 -2.38
N GLY A 133 0.74 -22.36 -2.22
CA GLY A 133 0.64 -20.95 -1.83
C GLY A 133 0.51 -20.67 -0.33
N SER A 134 0.41 -21.71 0.52
CA SER A 134 0.39 -21.53 1.97
C SER A 134 1.78 -21.16 2.53
N VAL A 135 1.81 -20.66 3.77
CA VAL A 135 3.05 -20.31 4.48
C VAL A 135 3.90 -21.55 4.73
N ASP A 136 5.21 -21.50 4.44
CA ASP A 136 6.17 -22.50 4.87
C ASP A 136 6.88 -22.05 6.15
N GLU A 137 6.49 -22.64 7.27
CA GLU A 137 7.02 -22.33 8.60
C GLU A 137 8.47 -22.84 8.82
N ASN A 138 9.07 -23.55 7.86
CA ASN A 138 10.36 -24.20 8.02
C ASN A 138 11.38 -23.82 6.94
N ALA A 139 10.94 -23.28 5.81
CA ALA A 139 11.84 -22.95 4.73
C ALA A 139 12.54 -21.60 4.96
N GLU A 140 13.82 -21.54 4.64
CA GLU A 140 14.55 -20.28 4.58
C GLU A 140 13.93 -19.35 3.51
N VAL A 141 13.93 -18.06 3.83
CA VAL A 141 13.48 -16.98 2.91
C VAL A 141 14.70 -16.29 2.35
N ARG A 142 14.76 -16.21 1.02
CA ARG A 142 15.81 -15.46 0.32
C ARG A 142 15.21 -14.25 -0.36
N VAL A 143 15.66 -13.05 0.00
CA VAL A 143 15.23 -11.77 -0.59
C VAL A 143 16.42 -10.97 -1.10
N LEU A 144 16.16 -10.05 -2.01
CA LEU A 144 17.16 -9.09 -2.48
C LEU A 144 17.00 -7.78 -1.69
N THR A 145 18.08 -7.25 -1.18
CA THR A 145 18.13 -5.97 -0.46
C THR A 145 19.30 -5.15 -0.99
N ASP A 146 19.00 -4.00 -1.62
CA ASP A 146 20.03 -3.05 -2.08
C ASP A 146 21.17 -3.71 -2.88
N GLY A 147 20.80 -4.60 -3.83
CA GLY A 147 21.72 -5.26 -4.74
C GLY A 147 22.40 -6.52 -4.19
N ARG A 148 22.05 -7.01 -3.00
CA ARG A 148 22.58 -8.27 -2.41
C ARG A 148 21.48 -9.16 -1.89
N ALA A 149 21.71 -10.48 -1.95
CA ALA A 149 20.81 -11.45 -1.35
C ALA A 149 21.02 -11.54 0.18
N ARG A 150 19.91 -11.60 0.91
CA ARG A 150 19.87 -12.01 2.32
C ARG A 150 19.07 -13.29 2.44
N VAL A 151 19.52 -14.17 3.30
CA VAL A 151 18.83 -15.42 3.66
C VAL A 151 18.47 -15.35 5.12
N MET A 152 17.24 -15.69 5.44
CA MET A 152 16.69 -15.64 6.80
C MET A 152 15.93 -16.91 7.09
N GLU A 153 15.82 -17.29 8.36
CA GLU A 153 14.90 -18.34 8.80
C GLU A 153 13.44 -17.94 8.55
N ALA A 154 12.54 -18.92 8.52
CA ALA A 154 11.11 -18.68 8.46
C ALA A 154 10.64 -17.78 9.62
N GLY A 155 9.89 -16.74 9.34
CA GLY A 155 9.49 -15.72 10.32
C GLY A 155 10.62 -14.78 10.74
N GLY A 156 11.74 -14.78 10.03
CA GLY A 156 12.86 -13.87 10.29
C GLY A 156 12.47 -12.41 10.05
N LEU A 157 12.98 -11.51 10.92
CA LEU A 157 12.71 -10.08 10.84
C LEU A 157 13.79 -9.37 10.02
N LEU A 158 13.39 -8.81 8.91
CA LEU A 158 14.21 -7.90 8.11
C LEU A 158 13.96 -6.46 8.58
N LYS A 159 15.03 -5.78 9.02
CA LYS A 159 14.97 -4.37 9.43
C LYS A 159 15.62 -3.51 8.37
N LEU A 160 14.86 -2.56 7.83
CA LEU A 160 15.28 -1.58 6.83
C LEU A 160 15.36 -0.19 7.47
N LYS A 161 16.54 0.40 7.46
CA LYS A 161 16.76 1.79 7.85
C LYS A 161 16.40 2.73 6.71
N PRO A 162 16.23 4.04 6.96
CA PRO A 162 16.02 5.02 5.90
C PRO A 162 17.03 4.88 4.75
N GLY A 163 16.51 4.75 3.52
CA GLY A 163 17.27 4.52 2.29
C GLY A 163 17.40 3.05 1.88
N GLU A 164 17.20 2.09 2.79
CA GLU A 164 17.28 0.67 2.46
C GLU A 164 15.98 0.14 1.85
N SER A 165 16.08 -0.92 1.05
CA SER A 165 14.96 -1.53 0.33
C SER A 165 15.02 -3.05 0.31
N VAL A 166 13.89 -3.68 -0.01
CA VAL A 166 13.77 -5.11 -0.26
C VAL A 166 12.87 -5.37 -1.47
N THR A 167 13.28 -6.32 -2.32
CA THR A 167 12.42 -6.85 -3.38
C THR A 167 11.66 -8.07 -2.85
N LEU A 168 10.34 -8.03 -2.93
CA LEU A 168 9.42 -9.09 -2.54
C LEU A 168 8.83 -9.73 -3.80
N GLU A 169 9.16 -10.99 -4.04
CA GLU A 169 8.60 -11.78 -5.13
C GLU A 169 7.27 -12.42 -4.71
N THR A 170 6.51 -12.91 -5.68
CA THR A 170 5.14 -13.46 -5.48
C THR A 170 5.06 -14.64 -4.50
N ASP A 171 6.18 -15.33 -4.26
CA ASP A 171 6.28 -16.45 -3.32
C ASP A 171 6.75 -16.02 -1.91
N THR A 172 6.79 -14.71 -1.63
CA THR A 172 7.22 -14.16 -0.35
C THR A 172 6.03 -13.63 0.44
N TRP A 173 5.67 -14.33 1.50
CA TRP A 173 4.75 -13.85 2.51
C TRP A 173 5.42 -12.79 3.38
N HIS A 174 4.73 -11.68 3.62
CA HIS A 174 5.28 -10.58 4.40
C HIS A 174 4.20 -9.86 5.22
N ALA A 175 4.59 -9.46 6.41
CA ALA A 175 3.91 -8.48 7.25
C ALA A 175 4.91 -7.38 7.57
N PHE A 176 4.46 -6.16 7.85
CA PHE A 176 5.39 -5.09 8.18
C PHE A 176 4.78 -4.06 9.14
N TRP A 177 5.67 -3.32 9.81
CA TRP A 177 5.33 -2.23 10.74
C TRP A 177 6.51 -1.27 10.92
N GLY A 178 6.23 -0.10 11.50
CA GLY A 178 7.27 0.85 11.91
C GLY A 178 7.81 0.52 13.31
N GLU A 179 9.11 0.64 13.52
CA GLU A 179 9.77 0.55 14.83
C GLU A 179 10.54 1.85 15.12
N GLY A 180 10.32 2.42 16.32
CA GLY A 180 10.94 3.69 16.73
C GLY A 180 10.36 4.90 16.03
N GLY A 181 9.08 4.85 15.64
CA GLY A 181 8.30 5.90 15.03
C GLY A 181 7.67 5.52 13.69
N ARG A 182 6.89 6.44 13.14
CA ARG A 182 6.29 6.26 11.81
C ARG A 182 7.35 6.16 10.72
N VAL A 183 7.05 5.38 9.68
CA VAL A 183 7.91 5.20 8.52
C VAL A 183 7.20 5.69 7.28
N LEU A 184 7.88 6.52 6.49
CA LEU A 184 7.50 6.83 5.12
C LEU A 184 8.04 5.73 4.20
N ILE A 185 7.16 5.08 3.46
CA ILE A 185 7.49 3.94 2.61
C ILE A 185 7.21 4.33 1.16
N GLY A 186 8.12 3.99 0.26
CA GLY A 186 7.87 3.97 -1.18
C GLY A 186 7.67 2.53 -1.63
N GLU A 187 6.67 2.27 -2.43
CA GLU A 187 6.48 1.02 -3.16
C GLU A 187 6.68 1.28 -4.65
N VAL A 188 7.50 0.48 -5.29
CA VAL A 188 7.60 0.40 -6.75
C VAL A 188 7.35 -1.04 -7.14
N SER A 189 6.38 -1.27 -8.01
CA SER A 189 6.00 -2.63 -8.39
C SER A 189 5.65 -2.73 -9.87
N ASN A 190 5.42 -3.92 -10.38
CA ASN A 190 4.62 -4.06 -11.58
C ASN A 190 3.18 -3.61 -11.30
N VAL A 191 2.29 -3.73 -12.27
CA VAL A 191 0.89 -3.29 -12.11
C VAL A 191 0.28 -3.82 -10.83
N ASN A 192 -0.41 -2.93 -10.09
CA ASN A 192 -1.06 -3.24 -8.83
C ASN A 192 -2.58 -3.41 -9.02
N ASP A 193 -3.12 -4.48 -8.44
CA ASP A 193 -4.55 -4.73 -8.31
C ASP A 193 -4.90 -5.09 -6.86
N ASP A 194 -5.25 -4.09 -6.09
CA ASP A 194 -5.57 -4.26 -4.66
C ASP A 194 -6.82 -5.11 -4.41
N ARG A 195 -7.67 -5.32 -5.43
CA ARG A 195 -8.93 -6.09 -5.28
C ARG A 195 -8.74 -7.59 -5.44
N THR A 196 -7.81 -8.01 -6.31
CA THR A 196 -7.70 -9.44 -6.69
C THR A 196 -6.34 -10.06 -6.44
N ASP A 197 -5.27 -9.25 -6.26
CA ASP A 197 -3.91 -9.77 -6.16
C ASP A 197 -3.42 -10.03 -4.73
N ASN A 198 -4.09 -9.46 -3.72
CA ASN A 198 -3.72 -9.66 -2.32
C ASN A 198 -4.28 -10.97 -1.77
N VAL A 199 -3.39 -11.79 -1.19
CA VAL A 199 -3.74 -13.02 -0.46
C VAL A 199 -3.34 -12.82 0.99
N PHE A 200 -4.30 -12.69 1.91
CA PHE A 200 -4.03 -12.58 3.35
C PHE A 200 -3.92 -13.96 3.98
N ARG A 201 -3.03 -14.10 4.98
CA ARG A 201 -2.93 -15.34 5.77
C ARG A 201 -4.19 -15.56 6.60
N GLU A 202 -4.69 -14.49 7.22
CA GLU A 202 -5.93 -14.51 7.98
C GLU A 202 -7.11 -14.06 7.10
N PRO A 203 -8.35 -14.51 7.37
CA PRO A 203 -9.53 -14.15 6.59
C PRO A 203 -9.99 -12.72 6.90
N ILE A 204 -9.24 -11.73 6.46
CA ILE A 204 -9.52 -10.30 6.65
C ILE A 204 -9.80 -9.61 5.32
N GLY A 205 -10.46 -8.44 5.38
CA GLY A 205 -10.72 -7.61 4.21
C GLY A 205 -9.51 -6.76 3.82
N ARG A 206 -9.48 -6.26 2.57
CA ARG A 206 -8.47 -5.29 2.12
C ARG A 206 -8.87 -3.85 2.46
N PHE A 207 -10.15 -3.53 2.47
CA PHE A 207 -10.68 -2.18 2.63
C PHE A 207 -11.38 -1.99 3.96
N SER A 208 -11.38 -0.74 4.45
CA SER A 208 -12.16 -0.33 5.61
C SER A 208 -13.65 -0.22 5.29
N GLU A 209 -14.50 -0.51 6.28
CA GLU A 209 -15.89 -0.07 6.27
C GLU A 209 -15.97 1.36 6.81
N ILE A 210 -16.56 2.29 6.03
CA ILE A 210 -16.62 3.70 6.40
C ILE A 210 -18.05 4.10 6.76
N GLU A 211 -18.21 4.63 7.98
CA GLU A 211 -19.42 5.30 8.45
C GLU A 211 -19.35 6.79 8.09
N GLU A 212 -20.30 7.26 7.31
CA GLU A 212 -20.34 8.65 6.80
C GLU A 212 -20.95 9.58 7.87
N ASP A 213 -20.13 10.06 8.79
CA ASP A 213 -20.49 11.03 9.84
C ASP A 213 -20.05 12.46 9.50
N ALA A 214 -19.36 12.65 8.39
CA ALA A 214 -18.88 13.94 7.86
C ALA A 214 -18.74 13.87 6.34
N ASP A 215 -18.63 15.02 5.68
CA ASP A 215 -18.28 15.08 4.25
C ASP A 215 -16.79 14.70 4.05
N PRO A 216 -16.46 13.92 2.99
CA PRO A 216 -15.08 13.59 2.70
C PRO A 216 -14.30 14.83 2.21
N VAL A 217 -13.12 15.06 2.78
CA VAL A 217 -12.18 16.10 2.28
C VAL A 217 -11.59 15.68 0.93
N HIS A 218 -11.20 14.43 0.82
CA HIS A 218 -10.81 13.77 -0.42
C HIS A 218 -11.44 12.39 -0.46
N LEU A 219 -11.74 11.89 -1.67
CA LEU A 219 -12.23 10.52 -1.82
C LEU A 219 -11.07 9.54 -1.71
N LEU A 220 -11.33 8.40 -1.07
CA LEU A 220 -10.45 7.24 -1.14
C LEU A 220 -10.73 6.47 -2.44
N VAL A 221 -9.75 5.68 -2.89
CA VAL A 221 -9.95 4.77 -4.04
C VAL A 221 -11.14 3.83 -3.81
N SER A 222 -11.34 3.39 -2.58
CA SER A 222 -12.49 2.57 -2.17
C SER A 222 -13.85 3.29 -2.29
N ASP A 223 -13.87 4.62 -2.35
CA ASP A 223 -15.09 5.42 -2.53
C ASP A 223 -15.52 5.56 -3.99
N TYR A 224 -14.64 5.30 -4.95
CA TYR A 224 -14.84 5.70 -6.36
C TYR A 224 -16.09 5.09 -6.98
N ASP A 225 -16.39 3.82 -6.72
CA ASP A 225 -17.59 3.15 -7.24
C ASP A 225 -18.88 3.81 -6.73
N LYS A 226 -18.86 4.33 -5.49
CA LYS A 226 -20.01 4.99 -4.85
C LYS A 226 -20.20 6.44 -5.30
N TRP A 227 -19.08 7.17 -5.47
CA TRP A 227 -19.12 8.63 -5.65
C TRP A 227 -18.93 9.09 -7.10
N LEU A 228 -18.22 8.31 -7.92
CA LEU A 228 -17.91 8.71 -9.29
C LEU A 228 -18.83 8.05 -10.33
N GLY A 229 -19.48 6.95 -10.01
CA GLY A 229 -20.42 6.23 -10.88
C GLY A 229 -19.75 5.25 -11.81
#